data_a42e1aba7607d8d484bb9c11da5e33af
#
_entry.id   a42e1aba7607d8d484bb9c11da5e33af
#
_cell.length_a   1.000
_cell.length_b   1.000
_cell.length_c   1.000
_cell.angle_alpha   90.00
_cell.angle_beta   90.00
_cell.angle_gamma   90.00
#
_symmetry.space_group_name_H-M   'P 1'
#
loop_
_entity.id
_entity.type
_entity.pdbx_description
1 polymer ?
#
loop_
_entity_poly.entity_id
_entity_poly.type
_entity_poly.pdbx_seq_one_letter_code
_entity_poly.pdbx_strand_id
1 'polypeptide(L)'
;MDRFIYQVAVESFFVRALGAKLDAPARARLRQAGLSLDEPLLSVYPSEVFHRCIAIAAQAAFPEHGAEEACLHAGRAHIDAFIQSYSGKMMAALARQISPQMILDYTATFIRLGNNFTESRARAVGPNRSELWLNDVGGVPAWYAGVIQRGLEVSNVKGVEVRPLAADPPAATFLVSWVGR
;
A
#
# COMPACT_ATOMS: atom_id res chain seq x y z
N MET A 1 -17.29 0.93 14.05
CA MET A 1 -17.59 0.72 12.62
C MET A 1 -16.64 -0.34 12.12
N ASP A 2 -17.14 -1.40 11.50
CA ASP A 2 -16.29 -2.47 11.01
C ASP A 2 -15.38 -1.97 9.88
N ARG A 3 -14.13 -2.38 9.89
CA ARG A 3 -13.09 -1.98 8.93
C ARG A 3 -12.97 -3.04 7.85
N PHE A 4 -13.29 -2.65 6.62
CA PHE A 4 -13.29 -3.55 5.47
C PHE A 4 -12.33 -3.10 4.38
N ILE A 5 -11.74 -4.09 3.73
CA ILE A 5 -11.00 -3.98 2.48
C ILE A 5 -11.89 -4.49 1.35
N TYR A 6 -12.00 -3.75 0.27
CA TYR A 6 -12.81 -4.12 -0.88
C TYR A 6 -12.08 -5.12 -1.78
N GLN A 7 -12.86 -5.96 -2.47
CA GLN A 7 -12.36 -6.96 -3.42
C GLN A 7 -11.31 -6.41 -4.38
N VAL A 8 -11.51 -5.19 -4.89
CA VAL A 8 -10.60 -4.56 -5.85
C VAL A 8 -9.17 -4.40 -5.32
N ALA A 9 -9.00 -4.09 -4.04
CA ALA A 9 -7.67 -4.00 -3.41
C ALA A 9 -7.04 -5.37 -3.23
N VAL A 10 -7.84 -6.36 -2.80
CA VAL A 10 -7.41 -7.76 -2.64
C VAL A 10 -6.97 -8.33 -3.98
N GLU A 11 -7.78 -8.16 -5.03
CA GLU A 11 -7.46 -8.63 -6.38
C GLU A 11 -6.21 -7.95 -6.93
N SER A 12 -6.12 -6.61 -6.79
CA SER A 12 -4.97 -5.85 -7.27
C SER A 12 -3.67 -6.30 -6.63
N PHE A 13 -3.68 -6.57 -5.33
CA PHE A 13 -2.48 -6.94 -4.60
C PHE A 13 -2.14 -8.42 -4.71
N PHE A 14 -3.05 -9.32 -4.28
CA PHE A 14 -2.72 -10.74 -4.17
C PHE A 14 -2.78 -11.48 -5.51
N VAL A 15 -3.62 -11.04 -6.45
CA VAL A 15 -3.76 -11.71 -7.75
C VAL A 15 -2.88 -11.05 -8.80
N ARG A 16 -3.02 -9.74 -9.00
CA ARG A 16 -2.33 -9.05 -10.10
C ARG A 16 -0.87 -8.74 -9.79
N ALA A 17 -0.57 -8.22 -8.58
CA ALA A 17 0.78 -7.83 -8.22
C ALA A 17 1.67 -9.02 -7.87
N LEU A 18 1.17 -9.94 -7.05
CA LEU A 18 1.97 -11.02 -6.47
C LEU A 18 1.58 -12.43 -6.95
N GLY A 19 0.42 -12.61 -7.58
CA GLY A 19 -0.15 -13.94 -7.86
C GLY A 19 0.79 -14.92 -8.57
N ALA A 20 1.61 -14.44 -9.52
CA ALA A 20 2.60 -15.25 -10.21
C ALA A 20 3.80 -15.68 -9.34
N LYS A 21 4.02 -15.01 -8.20
CA LYS A 21 5.09 -15.29 -7.24
C LYS A 21 4.65 -16.14 -6.05
N LEU A 22 3.33 -16.35 -5.89
CA LEU A 22 2.76 -17.10 -4.76
C LEU A 22 2.67 -18.58 -5.14
N ASP A 23 3.56 -19.38 -4.57
CA ASP A 23 3.59 -20.83 -4.70
C ASP A 23 2.45 -21.52 -3.90
N ALA A 24 2.32 -22.84 -4.04
CA ALA A 24 1.27 -23.60 -3.36
C ALA A 24 1.37 -23.51 -1.82
N PRO A 25 2.54 -23.60 -1.17
CA PRO A 25 2.69 -23.35 0.26
C PRO A 25 2.22 -21.96 0.70
N ALA A 26 2.58 -20.90 -0.04
CA ALA A 26 2.13 -19.53 0.26
C ALA A 26 0.60 -19.41 0.16
N ARG A 27 0.00 -19.95 -0.88
CA ARG A 27 -1.47 -19.98 -1.06
C ARG A 27 -2.16 -20.74 0.08
N ALA A 28 -1.61 -21.87 0.53
CA ALA A 28 -2.12 -22.61 1.67
C ALA A 28 -2.10 -21.76 2.97
N ARG A 29 -1.01 -21.03 3.22
CA ARG A 29 -0.89 -20.12 4.37
C ARG A 29 -1.88 -18.95 4.30
N LEU A 30 -2.08 -18.37 3.11
CA LEU A 30 -3.08 -17.31 2.90
C LEU A 30 -4.49 -17.81 3.19
N ARG A 31 -4.82 -19.03 2.74
CA ARG A 31 -6.12 -19.67 3.03
C ARG A 31 -6.34 -19.87 4.52
N GLN A 32 -5.33 -20.36 5.25
CA GLN A 32 -5.37 -20.49 6.71
C GLN A 32 -5.55 -19.14 7.42
N ALA A 33 -5.01 -18.08 6.84
CA ALA A 33 -5.16 -16.71 7.34
C ALA A 33 -6.51 -16.06 6.97
N GLY A 34 -7.38 -16.74 6.21
CA GLY A 34 -8.71 -16.27 5.84
C GLY A 34 -8.84 -15.70 4.42
N LEU A 35 -7.82 -15.87 3.57
CA LEU A 35 -7.84 -15.45 2.17
C LEU A 35 -7.56 -16.62 1.23
N SER A 36 -8.59 -17.15 0.58
CA SER A 36 -8.44 -18.13 -0.51
C SER A 36 -8.27 -17.43 -1.84
N LEU A 37 -7.24 -17.79 -2.60
CA LEU A 37 -7.02 -17.34 -3.98
C LEU A 37 -7.43 -18.38 -5.02
N ASP A 38 -7.87 -19.56 -4.57
CA ASP A 38 -8.33 -20.68 -5.40
C ASP A 38 -9.85 -20.67 -5.57
N GLU A 39 -10.54 -19.75 -4.87
CA GLU A 39 -11.98 -19.56 -4.90
C GLU A 39 -12.31 -18.13 -5.35
N PRO A 40 -13.56 -17.86 -5.79
CA PRO A 40 -13.99 -16.48 -6.08
C PRO A 40 -13.77 -15.57 -4.87
N LEU A 41 -13.17 -14.41 -5.10
CA LEU A 41 -12.93 -13.43 -4.04
C LEU A 41 -14.26 -12.90 -3.48
N LEU A 42 -14.29 -12.68 -2.17
CA LEU A 42 -15.41 -12.01 -1.50
C LEU A 42 -15.45 -10.54 -1.88
N SER A 43 -16.63 -9.93 -1.81
CA SER A 43 -16.80 -8.49 -2.08
C SER A 43 -16.04 -7.61 -1.09
N VAL A 44 -15.89 -8.09 0.16
CA VAL A 44 -15.18 -7.40 1.25
C VAL A 44 -14.46 -8.40 2.15
N TYR A 45 -13.39 -7.96 2.78
CA TYR A 45 -12.61 -8.70 3.77
C TYR A 45 -12.41 -7.86 5.03
N PRO A 46 -12.37 -8.46 6.24
CA PRO A 46 -11.92 -7.74 7.43
C PRO A 46 -10.49 -7.20 7.24
N SER A 47 -10.22 -5.98 7.69
CA SER A 47 -8.91 -5.34 7.55
C SER A 47 -7.78 -6.17 8.17
N GLU A 48 -8.03 -6.83 9.29
CA GLU A 48 -7.06 -7.69 9.99
C GLU A 48 -6.64 -8.91 9.16
N VAL A 49 -7.58 -9.50 8.40
CA VAL A 49 -7.27 -10.60 7.47
C VAL A 49 -6.35 -10.10 6.36
N PHE A 50 -6.67 -8.95 5.77
CA PHE A 50 -5.86 -8.35 4.70
C PHE A 50 -4.43 -8.05 5.17
N HIS A 51 -4.28 -7.35 6.31
CA HIS A 51 -2.98 -6.98 6.84
C HIS A 51 -2.12 -8.20 7.21
N ARG A 52 -2.70 -9.21 7.85
CA ARG A 52 -2.02 -10.48 8.14
C ARG A 52 -1.55 -11.18 6.87
N CYS A 53 -2.37 -11.18 5.83
CA CYS A 53 -2.04 -11.79 4.54
C CYS A 53 -0.95 -11.02 3.78
N ILE A 54 -0.81 -9.69 3.97
CA ILE A 54 0.29 -8.90 3.38
C ILE A 54 1.65 -9.46 3.76
N ALA A 55 1.90 -9.68 5.05
CA ALA A 55 3.20 -10.20 5.52
C ALA A 55 3.51 -11.59 4.95
N ILE A 56 2.50 -12.47 4.88
CA ILE A 56 2.65 -13.81 4.29
C ILE A 56 3.01 -13.72 2.81
N ALA A 57 2.27 -12.91 2.04
CA ALA A 57 2.47 -12.78 0.61
C ALA A 57 3.79 -12.07 0.27
N ALA A 58 4.15 -11.03 1.02
CA ALA A 58 5.39 -10.29 0.84
C ALA A 58 6.62 -11.20 1.02
N GLN A 59 6.66 -11.98 2.11
CA GLN A 59 7.77 -12.89 2.38
C GLN A 59 7.87 -14.01 1.34
N ALA A 60 6.73 -14.50 0.84
CA ALA A 60 6.73 -15.52 -0.22
C ALA A 60 7.18 -14.95 -1.58
N ALA A 61 6.79 -13.72 -1.90
CA ALA A 61 7.10 -13.08 -3.18
C ALA A 61 8.53 -12.52 -3.26
N PHE A 62 9.16 -12.25 -2.11
CA PHE A 62 10.49 -11.65 -1.98
C PHE A 62 11.31 -12.37 -0.87
N PRO A 63 11.57 -13.69 -1.03
CA PRO A 63 12.19 -14.51 0.00
C PRO A 63 13.64 -14.14 0.31
N GLU A 64 14.31 -13.44 -0.61
CA GLU A 64 15.70 -12.97 -0.48
C GLU A 64 15.84 -11.75 0.45
N HIS A 65 14.73 -11.10 0.80
CA HIS A 65 14.70 -9.91 1.64
C HIS A 65 14.25 -10.19 3.06
N GLY A 66 14.68 -9.35 4.01
CA GLY A 66 14.11 -9.33 5.35
C GLY A 66 12.62 -8.91 5.33
N ALA A 67 11.88 -9.22 6.41
CA ALA A 67 10.42 -9.04 6.44
C ALA A 67 9.96 -7.60 6.11
N GLU A 68 10.66 -6.58 6.61
CA GLU A 68 10.33 -5.17 6.33
C GLU A 68 10.59 -4.82 4.86
N GLU A 69 11.72 -5.22 4.32
CA GLU A 69 12.10 -4.95 2.94
C GLU A 69 11.19 -5.69 1.96
N ALA A 70 10.84 -6.95 2.25
CA ALA A 70 9.85 -7.70 1.48
C ALA A 70 8.49 -6.99 1.45
N CYS A 71 8.02 -6.47 2.59
CA CYS A 71 6.79 -5.67 2.67
C CYS A 71 6.89 -4.39 1.84
N LEU A 72 8.02 -3.67 1.90
CA LEU A 72 8.23 -2.46 1.10
C LEU A 72 8.16 -2.77 -0.40
N HIS A 73 8.86 -3.81 -0.87
CA HIS A 73 8.79 -4.26 -2.26
C HIS A 73 7.38 -4.69 -2.67
N ALA A 74 6.65 -5.38 -1.80
CA ALA A 74 5.27 -5.77 -2.04
C ALA A 74 4.34 -4.56 -2.17
N GLY A 75 4.51 -3.51 -1.34
CA GLY A 75 3.77 -2.26 -1.45
C GLY A 75 4.03 -1.54 -2.78
N ARG A 76 5.28 -1.50 -3.23
CA ARG A 76 5.66 -0.95 -4.54
C ARG A 76 5.01 -1.74 -5.68
N ALA A 77 5.08 -3.07 -5.64
CA ALA A 77 4.47 -3.96 -6.64
C ALA A 77 2.94 -3.78 -6.71
N HIS A 78 2.28 -3.50 -5.57
CA HIS A 78 0.84 -3.18 -5.56
C HIS A 78 0.51 -1.96 -6.42
N ILE A 79 1.26 -0.87 -6.28
CA ILE A 79 1.06 0.34 -7.10
C ILE A 79 1.36 0.07 -8.57
N ASP A 80 2.42 -0.69 -8.88
CA ASP A 80 2.75 -1.05 -10.27
C ASP A 80 1.61 -1.85 -10.93
N ALA A 81 0.97 -2.76 -10.21
CA ALA A 81 -0.20 -3.48 -10.70
C ALA A 81 -1.44 -2.58 -10.80
N PHE A 82 -1.67 -1.71 -9.81
CA PHE A 82 -2.80 -0.81 -9.80
C PHE A 82 -2.81 0.13 -10.99
N ILE A 83 -1.67 0.75 -11.34
CA ILE A 83 -1.57 1.69 -12.48
C ILE A 83 -1.73 1.02 -13.85
N GLN A 84 -1.75 -0.31 -13.93
CA GLN A 84 -2.13 -1.02 -15.17
C GLN A 84 -3.66 -1.05 -15.37
N SER A 85 -4.45 -0.86 -14.31
CA SER A 85 -5.91 -0.76 -14.40
C SER A 85 -6.35 0.56 -15.02
N TYR A 86 -7.59 0.62 -15.51
CA TYR A 86 -8.16 1.85 -16.08
C TYR A 86 -8.20 2.99 -15.05
N SER A 87 -8.73 2.72 -13.85
CA SER A 87 -8.78 3.70 -12.76
C SER A 87 -7.39 4.14 -12.29
N GLY A 88 -6.45 3.20 -12.20
CA GLY A 88 -5.08 3.50 -11.82
C GLY A 88 -4.36 4.41 -12.83
N LYS A 89 -4.55 4.17 -14.14
CA LYS A 89 -4.03 5.05 -15.20
C LYS A 89 -4.57 6.47 -15.10
N MET A 90 -5.88 6.61 -14.89
CA MET A 90 -6.51 7.92 -14.72
C MET A 90 -5.98 8.64 -13.47
N MET A 91 -5.87 7.94 -12.36
CA MET A 91 -5.35 8.51 -11.11
C MET A 91 -3.90 8.95 -11.23
N ALA A 92 -3.05 8.13 -11.85
CA ALA A 92 -1.66 8.51 -12.11
C ALA A 92 -1.56 9.74 -13.02
N ALA A 93 -2.45 9.86 -14.02
CA ALA A 93 -2.51 11.04 -14.89
C ALA A 93 -2.90 12.30 -14.11
N LEU A 94 -3.90 12.22 -13.22
CA LEU A 94 -4.31 13.34 -12.35
C LEU A 94 -3.21 13.71 -11.36
N ALA A 95 -2.59 12.73 -10.70
CA ALA A 95 -1.53 12.95 -9.73
C ALA A 95 -0.29 13.62 -10.34
N ARG A 96 -0.06 13.44 -11.65
CA ARG A 96 0.99 14.16 -12.39
C ARG A 96 0.71 15.66 -12.56
N GLN A 97 -0.49 16.14 -12.34
CA GLN A 97 -0.88 17.54 -12.51
C GLN A 97 -0.86 18.33 -11.20
N ILE A 98 -0.77 17.66 -10.06
CA ILE A 98 -0.82 18.28 -8.73
C ILE A 98 0.53 18.14 -8.02
N SER A 99 0.84 19.04 -7.07
CA SER A 99 2.11 19.01 -6.34
C SER A 99 2.28 17.74 -5.50
N PRO A 100 3.53 17.33 -5.17
CA PRO A 100 3.76 16.20 -4.27
C PRO A 100 3.06 16.36 -2.91
N GLN A 101 3.02 17.58 -2.37
CA GLN A 101 2.28 17.87 -1.14
C GLN A 101 0.78 17.57 -1.29
N MET A 102 0.17 18.01 -2.40
CA MET A 102 -1.25 17.72 -2.65
C MET A 102 -1.51 16.22 -2.81
N ILE A 103 -0.59 15.44 -3.40
CA ILE A 103 -0.73 13.98 -3.45
C ILE A 103 -0.79 13.40 -2.03
N LEU A 104 0.07 13.88 -1.13
CA LEU A 104 0.09 13.45 0.27
C LEU A 104 -1.18 13.89 1.02
N ASP A 105 -1.69 15.09 0.77
CA ASP A 105 -2.94 15.58 1.36
C ASP A 105 -4.15 14.72 0.96
N TYR A 106 -4.14 14.17 -0.27
CA TYR A 106 -5.19 13.29 -0.79
C TYR A 106 -4.95 11.79 -0.56
N THR A 107 -3.92 11.41 0.21
CA THR A 107 -3.56 9.99 0.43
C THR A 107 -4.75 9.14 0.89
N ALA A 108 -5.54 9.62 1.87
CA ALA A 108 -6.74 8.90 2.32
C ALA A 108 -7.74 8.68 1.19
N THR A 109 -7.96 9.67 0.34
CA THR A 109 -8.88 9.57 -0.81
C THR A 109 -8.45 8.45 -1.76
N PHE A 110 -7.14 8.34 -2.02
CA PHE A 110 -6.60 7.30 -2.89
C PHE A 110 -6.70 5.90 -2.25
N ILE A 111 -6.33 5.77 -0.98
CA ILE A 111 -6.37 4.47 -0.29
C ILE A 111 -7.82 4.01 -0.07
N ARG A 112 -8.76 4.92 0.17
CA ARG A 112 -10.19 4.61 0.37
C ARG A 112 -10.90 4.07 -0.88
N LEU A 113 -10.27 4.05 -2.03
CA LEU A 113 -10.75 3.25 -3.16
C LEU A 113 -10.69 1.74 -2.87
N GLY A 114 -9.82 1.33 -1.98
CA GLY A 114 -9.63 -0.06 -1.57
C GLY A 114 -10.19 -0.43 -0.19
N ASN A 115 -10.68 0.55 0.61
CA ASN A 115 -11.20 0.30 1.96
C ASN A 115 -12.18 1.40 2.42
N ASN A 116 -12.81 1.21 3.60
CA ASN A 116 -13.79 2.16 4.13
C ASN A 116 -13.29 2.97 5.34
N PHE A 117 -12.06 2.83 5.79
CA PHE A 117 -11.64 3.32 7.10
C PHE A 117 -10.39 4.20 7.11
N THR A 118 -9.58 4.23 6.05
CA THR A 118 -8.31 4.98 6.06
C THR A 118 -8.55 6.48 6.23
N GLU A 119 -7.86 7.05 7.20
CA GLU A 119 -7.70 8.50 7.40
C GLU A 119 -6.23 8.86 7.26
N SER A 120 -5.93 10.02 6.72
CA SER A 120 -4.58 10.55 6.60
C SER A 120 -4.53 12.02 6.97
N ARG A 121 -3.37 12.46 7.46
CA ARG A 121 -3.03 13.86 7.66
C ARG A 121 -1.62 14.09 7.20
N ALA A 122 -1.42 14.98 6.25
CA ALA A 122 -0.11 15.38 5.78
C ALA A 122 0.24 16.78 6.33
N ARG A 123 1.49 16.96 6.74
CA ARG A 123 2.01 18.23 7.24
C ARG A 123 3.37 18.51 6.63
N ALA A 124 3.51 19.58 5.88
CA ALA A 124 4.81 20.03 5.38
C ALA A 124 5.71 20.40 6.57
N VAL A 125 6.91 19.87 6.60
CA VAL A 125 7.93 20.12 7.67
C VAL A 125 9.22 20.73 7.12
N GLY A 126 9.25 21.04 5.82
CA GLY A 126 10.34 21.69 5.14
C GLY A 126 10.16 21.69 3.64
N PRO A 127 11.06 22.29 2.88
CA PRO A 127 11.09 22.18 1.44
C PRO A 127 11.18 20.71 1.02
N ASN A 128 10.27 20.26 0.16
CA ASN A 128 10.23 18.87 -0.33
C ASN A 128 10.22 17.80 0.78
N ARG A 129 9.58 18.10 1.91
CA ARG A 129 9.55 17.20 3.07
C ARG A 129 8.25 17.34 3.84
N SER A 130 7.60 16.21 4.11
CA SER A 130 6.33 16.16 4.85
C SER A 130 6.28 14.99 5.81
N GLU A 131 5.53 15.16 6.89
CA GLU A 131 5.05 14.07 7.72
C GLU A 131 3.68 13.63 7.22
N LEU A 132 3.49 12.34 7.06
CA LEU A 132 2.21 11.73 6.71
C LEU A 132 1.79 10.76 7.79
N TRP A 133 0.72 11.07 8.48
CA TRP A 133 0.08 10.19 9.45
C TRP A 133 -1.03 9.38 8.80
N LEU A 134 -1.09 8.07 9.11
CA LEU A 134 -2.19 7.16 8.77
C LEU A 134 -2.77 6.58 10.06
N ASN A 135 -4.10 6.53 10.16
CA ASN A 135 -4.81 6.05 11.35
C ASN A 135 -4.67 4.56 11.60
N ASP A 136 -4.39 3.77 10.57
CA ASP A 136 -4.25 2.31 10.69
C ASP A 136 -3.37 1.76 9.57
N VAL A 137 -2.28 1.12 9.95
CA VAL A 137 -1.35 0.43 9.05
C VAL A 137 -1.29 -1.08 9.33
N GLY A 138 -2.17 -1.60 10.18
CA GLY A 138 -2.37 -3.03 10.47
C GLY A 138 -1.09 -3.80 10.83
N GLY A 139 -0.09 -3.13 11.43
CA GLY A 139 1.19 -3.75 11.76
C GLY A 139 2.15 -3.97 10.58
N VAL A 140 1.83 -3.43 9.39
CA VAL A 140 2.68 -3.54 8.18
C VAL A 140 3.10 -2.17 7.63
N PRO A 141 3.73 -1.29 8.44
CA PRO A 141 4.08 0.06 8.02
C PRO A 141 5.00 0.09 6.80
N ALA A 142 5.91 -0.87 6.65
CA ALA A 142 6.80 -0.95 5.51
C ALA A 142 6.04 -1.15 4.17
N TRP A 143 4.93 -1.89 4.19
CA TRP A 143 4.08 -2.01 2.99
C TRP A 143 3.46 -0.67 2.59
N TYR A 144 2.94 0.09 3.56
CA TYR A 144 2.42 1.44 3.31
C TYR A 144 3.51 2.40 2.84
N ALA A 145 4.73 2.31 3.39
CA ALA A 145 5.88 3.08 2.90
C ALA A 145 6.14 2.81 1.42
N GLY A 146 6.13 1.54 1.00
CA GLY A 146 6.27 1.14 -0.39
C GLY A 146 5.15 1.67 -1.30
N VAL A 147 3.90 1.63 -0.83
CA VAL A 147 2.72 2.18 -1.52
C VAL A 147 2.89 3.70 -1.73
N ILE A 148 3.21 4.44 -0.67
CA ILE A 148 3.38 5.90 -0.70
C ILE A 148 4.54 6.29 -1.62
N GLN A 149 5.70 5.64 -1.43
CA GLN A 149 6.88 5.90 -2.24
C GLN A 149 6.60 5.70 -3.73
N ARG A 150 6.06 4.54 -4.08
CA ARG A 150 5.80 4.23 -5.49
C ARG A 150 4.67 5.08 -6.08
N GLY A 151 3.66 5.43 -5.29
CA GLY A 151 2.59 6.34 -5.68
C GLY A 151 3.11 7.73 -6.09
N LEU A 152 4.07 8.28 -5.34
CA LEU A 152 4.74 9.53 -5.71
C LEU A 152 5.62 9.37 -6.95
N GLU A 153 6.42 8.29 -7.05
CA GLU A 153 7.31 8.06 -8.19
C GLU A 153 6.54 7.94 -9.52
N VAL A 154 5.42 7.22 -9.57
CA VAL A 154 4.59 7.09 -10.79
C VAL A 154 3.90 8.41 -11.17
N SER A 155 3.88 9.36 -10.25
CA SER A 155 3.42 10.73 -10.45
C SER A 155 4.54 11.69 -10.86
N ASN A 156 5.68 11.16 -11.32
CA ASN A 156 6.89 11.89 -11.74
C ASN A 156 7.62 12.64 -10.62
N VAL A 157 7.41 12.28 -9.36
CA VAL A 157 8.21 12.81 -8.25
C VAL A 157 9.52 12.03 -8.17
N LYS A 158 10.64 12.71 -8.05
CA LYS A 158 11.99 12.12 -8.09
C LYS A 158 12.64 12.11 -6.71
N GLY A 159 13.52 11.12 -6.47
CA GLY A 159 14.28 11.00 -5.23
C GLY A 159 13.37 10.84 -4.01
N VAL A 160 12.30 10.08 -4.16
CA VAL A 160 11.33 9.84 -3.07
C VAL A 160 11.92 8.89 -2.06
N GLU A 161 11.94 9.32 -0.80
CA GLU A 161 12.24 8.48 0.35
C GLU A 161 11.07 8.51 1.33
N VAL A 162 10.68 7.35 1.83
CA VAL A 162 9.63 7.21 2.84
C VAL A 162 10.17 6.36 3.99
N ARG A 163 10.17 6.95 5.20
CA ARG A 163 10.65 6.28 6.41
C ARG A 163 9.61 6.38 7.52
N PRO A 164 9.27 5.29 8.20
CA PRO A 164 8.49 5.37 9.44
C PRO A 164 9.25 6.23 10.47
N LEU A 165 8.57 7.19 11.08
CA LEU A 165 9.12 8.03 12.17
C LEU A 165 8.72 7.48 13.52
N ALA A 166 7.45 7.16 13.67
CA ALA A 166 6.87 6.62 14.88
C ALA A 166 5.74 5.67 14.52
N ALA A 167 5.63 4.60 15.26
CA ALA A 167 4.48 3.71 15.23
C ALA A 167 3.77 3.82 16.57
N ASP A 168 2.50 4.23 16.53
CA ASP A 168 1.56 4.18 17.64
C ASP A 168 0.41 3.26 17.19
N PRO A 169 0.57 1.93 17.31
CA PRO A 169 -0.37 0.98 16.74
C PRO A 169 -1.81 1.25 17.18
N PRO A 170 -2.77 1.19 16.22
CA PRO A 170 -2.61 0.74 14.83
C PRO A 170 -2.11 1.83 13.85
N ALA A 171 -1.89 3.07 14.30
CA ALA A 171 -1.46 4.20 13.49
C ALA A 171 0.06 4.20 13.22
N ALA A 172 0.48 4.94 12.20
CA ALA A 172 1.88 5.25 11.96
C ALA A 172 2.06 6.64 11.34
N THR A 173 3.22 7.26 11.61
CA THR A 173 3.66 8.49 10.96
C THR A 173 4.89 8.20 10.10
N PHE A 174 4.88 8.69 8.88
CA PHE A 174 5.97 8.56 7.92
C PHE A 174 6.60 9.91 7.63
N LEU A 175 7.92 9.93 7.57
CA LEU A 175 8.64 11.04 6.95
C LEU A 175 8.76 10.76 5.47
N VAL A 176 8.24 11.66 4.66
CA VAL A 176 8.28 11.61 3.20
C VAL A 176 9.15 12.76 2.71
N SER A 177 10.19 12.46 1.94
CA SER A 177 11.03 13.46 1.31
C SER A 177 11.21 13.18 -0.19
N TRP A 178 11.47 14.22 -0.97
CA TRP A 178 11.70 14.13 -2.42
C TRP A 178 12.68 15.19 -2.87
N VAL A 179 13.31 14.99 -4.05
CA VAL A 179 14.28 15.94 -4.60
C VAL A 179 13.62 16.96 -5.52
N GLY A 180 12.63 16.53 -6.30
CA GLY A 180 11.94 17.38 -7.26
C GLY A 180 10.92 16.62 -8.10
N ARG A 181 10.47 17.26 -9.14
CA ARG A 181 9.53 16.72 -10.09
C ARG A 181 10.15 16.66 -11.48
#